data_65850ac5001debb727ddb8b038f3ff57
#
_entry.id   65850ac5001debb727ddb8b038f3ff57
#
_cell.length_a   1.000
_cell.length_b   1.000
_cell.length_c   1.000
_cell.angle_alpha   90.00
_cell.angle_beta   90.00
_cell.angle_gamma   90.00
#
_symmetry.space_group_name_H-M   'P 1'
#
loop_
_entity.id
_entity.type
_entity.pdbx_description
1 polymer ?
#
loop_
_entity_poly.entity_id
_entity_poly.type
_entity_poly.pdbx_seq_one_letter_code
_entity_poly.pdbx_strand_id
1 'polypeptide(L)'
;MEFIFEKGNIISIYGASGTGKTNIGLELCQEIQPSLFISTEGKSYSSRVEKLRLKKDILFIESSNVFELLYALSKTTDLHVKLIVVDTVNKFYKLHRNKKDIELPLILLKSIADAGVKVVMLWQMSGNNRVSGEKFMRNFSDDIMRLSKGIIIGYSRYCKFKINDNGVIGCL
;
A
#
# COMPACT_ATOMS: atom_id res chain seq x y z
N MET A 1 -12.88 -1.00 6.98
CA MET A 1 -12.28 0.29 6.59
C MET A 1 -11.89 1.15 7.79
N GLU A 2 -12.77 1.35 8.75
CA GLU A 2 -12.47 2.08 10.00
C GLU A 2 -11.25 1.51 10.74
N PHE A 3 -11.11 0.20 10.77
CA PHE A 3 -9.97 -0.47 11.39
C PHE A 3 -8.60 -0.04 10.81
N ILE A 4 -8.50 0.14 9.49
CA ILE A 4 -7.23 0.49 8.82
C ILE A 4 -6.85 1.95 9.10
N PHE A 5 -7.80 2.88 9.02
CA PHE A 5 -7.55 4.32 9.11
C PHE A 5 -7.92 4.94 10.46
N GLU A 6 -8.03 4.13 11.52
CA GLU A 6 -8.39 4.59 12.87
C GLU A 6 -7.41 5.63 13.44
N LYS A 7 -6.11 5.52 13.09
CA LYS A 7 -5.05 6.35 13.67
C LYS A 7 -4.45 7.40 12.72
N GLY A 8 -5.00 7.55 11.53
CA GLY A 8 -4.52 8.57 10.58
C GLY A 8 -4.71 8.21 9.13
N ASN A 9 -4.13 9.02 8.26
CA ASN A 9 -4.31 8.93 6.81
C ASN A 9 -3.19 8.18 6.08
N ILE A 10 -2.00 8.04 6.67
CA ILE A 10 -0.87 7.35 6.06
C ILE A 10 -0.51 6.09 6.84
N ILE A 11 -0.86 4.94 6.25
CA ILE A 11 -0.78 3.63 6.89
C ILE A 11 0.26 2.76 6.20
N SER A 12 1.14 2.15 6.99
CA SER A 12 2.06 1.12 6.52
C SER A 12 1.55 -0.27 6.86
N ILE A 13 1.46 -1.15 5.87
CA ILE A 13 1.14 -2.57 6.05
C ILE A 13 2.34 -3.39 5.58
N TYR A 14 2.95 -4.16 6.49
CA TYR A 14 4.07 -5.01 6.16
C TYR A 14 3.78 -6.48 6.42
N GLY A 15 4.45 -7.36 5.70
CA GLY A 15 4.28 -8.82 5.87
C GLY A 15 5.11 -9.60 4.87
N ALA A 16 5.25 -10.89 5.12
CA ALA A 16 5.93 -11.82 4.23
C ALA A 16 5.24 -11.90 2.84
N SER A 17 5.93 -12.42 1.84
CA SER A 17 5.31 -12.73 0.56
C SER A 17 4.15 -13.73 0.76
N GLY A 18 3.07 -13.57 0.00
CA GLY A 18 1.91 -14.46 0.08
C GLY A 18 0.96 -14.23 1.28
N THR A 19 1.18 -13.23 2.13
CA THR A 19 0.27 -12.93 3.26
C THR A 19 -1.01 -12.20 2.86
N GLY A 20 -1.13 -11.74 1.59
CA GLY A 20 -2.33 -11.07 1.09
C GLY A 20 -2.26 -9.55 1.04
N LYS A 21 -1.06 -8.93 1.15
CA LYS A 21 -0.91 -7.46 1.09
C LYS A 21 -1.59 -6.84 -0.12
N THR A 22 -1.28 -7.34 -1.31
CA THR A 22 -1.87 -6.87 -2.57
C THR A 22 -3.40 -6.99 -2.56
N ASN A 23 -3.95 -8.09 -2.03
CA ASN A 23 -5.41 -8.28 -1.94
C ASN A 23 -6.04 -7.23 -1.01
N ILE A 24 -5.42 -6.97 0.15
CA ILE A 24 -5.87 -5.90 1.07
C ILE A 24 -5.83 -4.54 0.35
N GLY A 25 -4.74 -4.23 -0.35
CA GLY A 25 -4.62 -2.97 -1.09
C GLY A 25 -5.69 -2.81 -2.18
N LEU A 26 -5.98 -3.86 -2.95
CA LEU A 26 -7.02 -3.86 -3.97
C LEU A 26 -8.42 -3.72 -3.36
N GLU A 27 -8.70 -4.40 -2.25
CA GLU A 27 -9.99 -4.28 -1.55
C GLU A 27 -10.19 -2.85 -1.03
N LEU A 28 -9.17 -2.24 -0.44
CA LEU A 28 -9.25 -0.84 -0.01
C LEU A 28 -9.51 0.11 -1.18
N CYS A 29 -8.89 -0.14 -2.35
CA CYS A 29 -9.19 0.62 -3.57
C CYS A 29 -10.63 0.44 -4.03
N GLN A 30 -11.24 -0.72 -3.83
CA GLN A 30 -12.62 -0.98 -4.18
C GLN A 30 -13.61 -0.28 -3.23
N GLU A 31 -13.26 -0.18 -1.96
CA GLU A 31 -14.09 0.45 -0.92
C GLU A 31 -14.00 1.99 -0.93
N ILE A 32 -12.82 2.54 -1.25
CA ILE A 32 -12.57 3.99 -1.23
C ILE A 32 -12.27 4.47 -2.64
N GLN A 33 -13.26 5.07 -3.28
CA GLN A 33 -13.16 5.55 -4.67
C GLN A 33 -13.39 7.07 -4.75
N PRO A 34 -12.82 7.73 -5.76
CA PRO A 34 -11.84 7.22 -6.73
C PRO A 34 -10.49 6.90 -6.07
N SER A 35 -9.79 5.88 -6.56
CA SER A 35 -8.53 5.42 -5.98
C SER A 35 -7.44 5.19 -7.03
N LEU A 36 -6.18 5.19 -6.57
CA LEU A 36 -5.01 4.93 -7.37
C LEU A 36 -4.23 3.76 -6.75
N PHE A 37 -4.00 2.73 -7.53
CA PHE A 37 -3.12 1.61 -7.19
C PHE A 37 -1.83 1.69 -8.01
N ILE A 38 -0.70 1.91 -7.35
CA ILE A 38 0.61 1.95 -7.99
C ILE A 38 1.35 0.66 -7.66
N SER A 39 1.64 -0.13 -8.69
CA SER A 39 2.46 -1.34 -8.56
C SER A 39 3.91 -1.06 -8.94
N THR A 40 4.83 -1.39 -8.05
CA THR A 40 6.26 -1.46 -8.37
C THR A 40 6.70 -2.87 -8.75
N GLU A 41 5.87 -3.88 -8.49
CA GLU A 41 6.11 -5.30 -8.77
C GLU A 41 5.64 -5.73 -10.19
N GLY A 42 5.42 -4.76 -11.08
CA GLY A 42 4.86 -5.00 -12.41
C GLY A 42 3.42 -5.50 -12.35
N LYS A 43 3.03 -6.35 -13.30
CA LYS A 43 1.64 -6.87 -13.42
C LYS A 43 1.26 -7.98 -12.43
N SER A 44 1.99 -8.14 -11.33
CA SER A 44 1.72 -9.20 -10.35
C SER A 44 0.31 -9.16 -9.73
N TYR A 45 -0.35 -8.01 -9.82
CA TYR A 45 -1.73 -7.78 -9.35
C TYR A 45 -2.81 -8.17 -10.38
N SER A 46 -2.50 -8.25 -11.68
CA SER A 46 -3.50 -8.34 -12.77
C SER A 46 -4.41 -9.55 -12.65
N SER A 47 -3.87 -10.72 -12.33
CA SER A 47 -4.67 -11.94 -12.13
C SER A 47 -5.69 -11.82 -10.97
N ARG A 48 -5.43 -10.94 -10.00
CA ARG A 48 -6.35 -10.65 -8.90
C ARG A 48 -7.43 -9.65 -9.33
N VAL A 49 -7.04 -8.65 -10.11
CA VAL A 49 -7.96 -7.66 -10.70
C VAL A 49 -9.03 -8.34 -11.55
N GLU A 50 -8.62 -9.29 -12.40
CA GLU A 50 -9.54 -10.06 -13.24
C GLU A 50 -10.57 -10.85 -12.42
N LYS A 51 -10.13 -11.48 -11.31
CA LYS A 51 -11.01 -12.26 -10.43
C LYS A 51 -11.99 -11.39 -9.64
N LEU A 52 -11.54 -10.25 -9.14
CA LEU A 52 -12.30 -9.39 -8.21
C LEU A 52 -13.42 -8.58 -8.88
N ARG A 53 -13.55 -8.58 -10.22
CA ARG A 53 -14.54 -7.74 -10.94
C ARG A 53 -14.57 -6.30 -10.41
N LEU A 54 -13.41 -5.67 -10.33
CA LEU A 54 -13.23 -4.36 -9.69
C LEU A 54 -14.15 -3.29 -10.30
N LYS A 55 -14.60 -2.37 -9.47
CA LYS A 55 -15.38 -1.20 -9.86
C LYS A 55 -14.55 -0.26 -10.75
N LYS A 56 -15.22 0.61 -11.53
CA LYS A 56 -14.60 1.39 -12.61
C LYS A 56 -13.66 2.51 -12.17
N ASP A 57 -13.76 3.01 -10.92
CA ASP A 57 -13.04 4.21 -10.49
C ASP A 57 -11.71 3.90 -9.78
N ILE A 58 -11.02 2.86 -10.26
CA ILE A 58 -9.68 2.50 -9.79
C ILE A 58 -8.69 2.70 -10.95
N LEU A 59 -7.74 3.60 -10.76
CA LEU A 59 -6.63 3.79 -11.68
C LEU A 59 -5.47 2.88 -11.29
N PHE A 60 -4.84 2.26 -12.29
CA PHE A 60 -3.68 1.39 -12.10
C PHE A 60 -2.47 1.99 -12.82
N ILE A 61 -1.35 2.13 -12.11
CA ILE A 61 -0.08 2.57 -12.65
C ILE A 61 0.99 1.53 -12.29
N GLU A 62 1.83 1.19 -13.26
CA GLU A 62 3.04 0.40 -13.05
C GLU A 62 4.25 1.32 -13.06
N SER A 63 5.13 1.17 -12.08
CA SER A 63 6.38 1.92 -11.98
C SER A 63 7.55 0.96 -11.95
N SER A 64 8.40 1.02 -12.96
CA SER A 64 9.58 0.17 -13.13
C SER A 64 10.82 0.72 -12.41
N ASN A 65 10.80 2.00 -12.04
CA ASN A 65 11.88 2.70 -11.35
C ASN A 65 11.34 3.82 -10.45
N VAL A 66 12.21 4.40 -9.63
CA VAL A 66 11.83 5.45 -8.67
C VAL A 66 11.34 6.72 -9.35
N PHE A 67 11.85 7.07 -10.53
CA PHE A 67 11.43 8.29 -11.25
C PHE A 67 10.00 8.17 -11.76
N GLU A 68 9.61 7.02 -12.28
CA GLU A 68 8.23 6.74 -12.67
C GLU A 68 7.29 6.78 -11.48
N LEU A 69 7.71 6.25 -10.32
CA LEU A 69 6.94 6.34 -9.08
C LEU A 69 6.75 7.80 -8.65
N LEU A 70 7.83 8.59 -8.63
CA LEU A 70 7.76 10.02 -8.28
C LEU A 70 6.87 10.80 -9.26
N TYR A 71 6.98 10.52 -10.56
CA TYR A 71 6.13 11.13 -11.58
C TYR A 71 4.65 10.77 -11.36
N ALA A 72 4.33 9.50 -11.13
CA ALA A 72 2.97 9.07 -10.84
C ALA A 72 2.40 9.80 -9.60
N LEU A 73 3.19 9.87 -8.52
CA LEU A 73 2.80 10.58 -7.30
C LEU A 73 2.60 12.09 -7.54
N SER A 74 3.44 12.73 -8.35
CA SER A 74 3.30 14.17 -8.65
C SER A 74 2.01 14.50 -9.41
N LYS A 75 1.42 13.54 -10.13
CA LYS A 75 0.17 13.71 -10.88
C LYS A 75 -1.09 13.45 -10.07
N THR A 76 -0.96 12.99 -8.84
CA THR A 76 -2.14 12.64 -8.01
C THR A 76 -3.01 13.83 -7.65
N THR A 77 -2.44 15.04 -7.58
CA THR A 77 -3.20 16.28 -7.36
C THR A 77 -4.24 16.54 -8.44
N ASP A 78 -3.93 16.15 -9.68
CA ASP A 78 -4.82 16.35 -10.85
C ASP A 78 -5.92 15.27 -10.92
N LEU A 79 -5.74 14.13 -10.24
CA LEU A 79 -6.62 12.96 -10.33
C LEU A 79 -7.76 12.95 -9.31
N HIS A 80 -7.77 13.87 -8.34
CA HIS A 80 -8.79 13.97 -7.29
C HIS A 80 -9.09 12.64 -6.57
N VAL A 81 -8.08 11.79 -6.40
CA VAL A 81 -8.23 10.49 -5.74
C VAL A 81 -8.40 10.63 -4.23
N LYS A 82 -9.16 9.71 -3.63
CA LYS A 82 -9.38 9.63 -2.17
C LYS A 82 -8.45 8.65 -1.48
N LEU A 83 -7.91 7.70 -2.24
CA LEU A 83 -6.98 6.69 -1.75
C LEU A 83 -5.85 6.46 -2.74
N ILE A 84 -4.62 6.35 -2.22
CA ILE A 84 -3.45 5.85 -2.95
C ILE A 84 -2.93 4.61 -2.25
N VAL A 85 -2.70 3.55 -3.02
CA VAL A 85 -2.00 2.34 -2.56
C VAL A 85 -0.72 2.17 -3.36
N VAL A 86 0.41 1.97 -2.68
CA VAL A 86 1.71 1.66 -3.32
C VAL A 86 2.15 0.24 -2.95
N ASP A 87 2.25 -0.65 -3.93
CA ASP A 87 2.64 -2.06 -3.77
C ASP A 87 3.88 -2.42 -4.62
N THR A 88 5.07 -2.44 -4.06
CA THR A 88 5.52 -2.18 -2.71
C THR A 88 6.41 -0.93 -2.66
N VAL A 89 6.29 -0.14 -1.62
CA VAL A 89 7.00 1.15 -1.54
C VAL A 89 8.52 1.00 -1.39
N ASN A 90 9.01 -0.10 -0.83
CA ASN A 90 10.42 -0.31 -0.53
C ASN A 90 11.21 -1.12 -1.59
N LYS A 91 10.64 -1.41 -2.76
CA LYS A 91 11.30 -2.22 -3.79
C LYS A 91 12.61 -1.61 -4.27
N PHE A 92 12.58 -0.37 -4.71
CA PHE A 92 13.77 0.28 -5.31
C PHE A 92 14.87 0.48 -4.28
N TYR A 93 14.52 0.84 -3.05
CA TYR A 93 15.48 0.88 -1.94
C TYR A 93 16.11 -0.49 -1.64
N LYS A 94 15.36 -1.57 -1.71
CA LYS A 94 15.91 -2.93 -1.56
C LYS A 94 16.96 -3.26 -2.64
N LEU A 95 16.69 -2.83 -3.87
CA LEU A 95 17.55 -3.11 -5.03
C LEU A 95 18.83 -2.30 -4.98
N HIS A 96 18.74 -1.00 -4.77
CA HIS A 96 19.85 -0.07 -4.96
C HIS A 96 20.55 0.35 -3.67
N ARG A 97 19.90 0.16 -2.50
CA ARG A 97 20.34 0.65 -1.19
C ARG A 97 20.56 2.17 -1.13
N ASN A 98 20.00 2.91 -2.06
CA ASN A 98 20.04 4.36 -2.10
C ASN A 98 18.89 4.93 -1.26
N LYS A 99 19.20 5.77 -0.26
CA LYS A 99 18.19 6.38 0.62
C LYS A 99 17.16 7.21 -0.14
N LYS A 100 17.58 7.91 -1.20
CA LYS A 100 16.68 8.75 -2.00
C LYS A 100 15.57 7.94 -2.67
N ASP A 101 15.82 6.65 -2.99
CA ASP A 101 14.84 5.78 -3.63
C ASP A 101 13.66 5.41 -2.73
N ILE A 102 13.75 5.67 -1.44
CA ILE A 102 12.65 5.50 -0.50
C ILE A 102 12.20 6.83 0.11
N GLU A 103 13.13 7.69 0.46
CA GLU A 103 12.84 8.94 1.18
C GLU A 103 12.01 9.91 0.33
N LEU A 104 12.35 10.10 -0.95
CA LEU A 104 11.60 10.99 -1.84
C LEU A 104 10.15 10.54 -2.07
N PRO A 105 9.85 9.28 -2.41
CA PRO A 105 8.47 8.81 -2.48
C PRO A 105 7.70 8.98 -1.16
N LEU A 106 8.35 8.74 -0.01
CA LEU A 106 7.70 8.86 1.29
C LEU A 106 7.37 10.31 1.64
N ILE A 107 8.24 11.27 1.31
CA ILE A 107 7.97 12.71 1.47
C ILE A 107 6.75 13.12 0.66
N LEU A 108 6.65 12.71 -0.62
CA LEU A 108 5.49 13.00 -1.45
C LEU A 108 4.21 12.35 -0.90
N LEU A 109 4.27 11.08 -0.53
CA LEU A 109 3.13 10.36 0.05
C LEU A 109 2.65 11.01 1.35
N LYS A 110 3.58 11.48 2.19
CA LYS A 110 3.24 12.21 3.42
C LYS A 110 2.56 13.54 3.10
N SER A 111 3.10 14.31 2.16
CA SER A 111 2.48 15.56 1.71
C SER A 111 1.05 15.35 1.16
N ILE A 112 0.85 14.30 0.38
CA ILE A 112 -0.46 13.92 -0.16
C ILE A 112 -1.42 13.53 0.98
N ALA A 113 -0.95 12.78 1.98
CA ALA A 113 -1.76 12.40 3.13
C ALA A 113 -2.13 13.61 4.01
N ASP A 114 -1.21 14.56 4.17
CA ASP A 114 -1.45 15.82 4.90
C ASP A 114 -2.47 16.71 4.17
N ALA A 115 -2.61 16.57 2.86
CA ALA A 115 -3.68 17.18 2.06
C ALA A 115 -5.04 16.45 2.17
N GLY A 116 -5.15 15.41 2.98
CA GLY A 116 -6.40 14.70 3.28
C GLY A 116 -6.66 13.43 2.45
N VAL A 117 -5.76 13.04 1.56
CA VAL A 117 -5.86 11.79 0.81
C VAL A 117 -5.41 10.62 1.70
N LYS A 118 -6.16 9.51 1.67
CA LYS A 118 -5.74 8.29 2.37
C LYS A 118 -4.60 7.61 1.62
N VAL A 119 -3.56 7.18 2.32
CA VAL A 119 -2.37 6.54 1.74
C VAL A 119 -2.11 5.21 2.43
N VAL A 120 -1.96 4.16 1.64
CA VAL A 120 -1.55 2.83 2.11
C VAL A 120 -0.26 2.43 1.44
N MET A 121 0.75 2.23 2.25
CA MET A 121 2.08 1.78 1.81
C MET A 121 2.24 0.30 2.16
N LEU A 122 2.34 -0.55 1.14
CA LEU A 122 2.61 -1.97 1.31
C LEU A 122 4.13 -2.19 1.32
N TRP A 123 4.63 -2.88 2.34
CA TRP A 123 6.06 -3.13 2.55
C TRP A 123 6.37 -4.61 2.45
N GLN A 124 7.39 -4.96 1.69
CA GLN A 124 7.87 -6.32 1.60
C GLN A 124 8.90 -6.60 2.71
N MET A 125 8.73 -7.72 3.41
CA MET A 125 9.72 -8.24 4.34
C MET A 125 10.81 -9.05 3.62
N SER A 126 12.02 -9.04 4.16
CA SER A 126 13.10 -9.96 3.77
C SER A 126 12.92 -11.34 4.43
N GLY A 127 13.68 -12.33 3.96
CA GLY A 127 13.68 -13.68 4.53
C GLY A 127 13.97 -13.77 6.04
N ASN A 128 14.62 -12.76 6.61
CA ASN A 128 14.93 -12.66 8.04
C ASN A 128 13.82 -11.95 8.85
N ASN A 129 12.60 -11.90 8.35
CA ASN A 129 11.47 -11.20 8.98
C ASN A 129 11.70 -9.69 9.25
N ARG A 130 12.62 -9.06 8.52
CA ARG A 130 12.92 -7.64 8.65
C ARG A 130 12.36 -6.86 7.47
N VAL A 131 11.90 -5.64 7.72
CA VAL A 131 11.49 -4.71 6.68
C VAL A 131 12.68 -3.88 6.25
N SER A 132 13.03 -3.94 4.95
CA SER A 132 14.07 -3.05 4.40
C SER A 132 13.55 -1.62 4.42
N GLY A 133 14.24 -0.73 5.16
CA GLY A 133 13.77 0.64 5.39
C GLY A 133 12.81 0.80 6.57
N GLU A 134 12.82 -0.10 7.56
CA GLU A 134 11.93 -0.04 8.74
C GLU A 134 11.95 1.31 9.46
N LYS A 135 13.12 1.96 9.57
CA LYS A 135 13.22 3.30 10.15
C LYS A 135 12.38 4.33 9.38
N PHE A 136 12.42 4.28 8.06
CA PHE A 136 11.59 5.16 7.22
C PHE A 136 10.10 4.83 7.38
N MET A 137 9.74 3.55 7.39
CA MET A 137 8.36 3.12 7.64
C MET A 137 7.83 3.72 8.94
N ARG A 138 8.60 3.66 10.03
CA ARG A 138 8.20 4.20 11.34
C ARG A 138 8.08 5.72 11.35
N ASN A 139 8.96 6.42 10.62
CA ASN A 139 8.99 7.90 10.64
C ASN A 139 7.91 8.53 9.74
N PHE A 140 7.41 7.80 8.73
CA PHE A 140 6.49 8.35 7.74
C PHE A 140 5.06 7.78 7.83
N SER A 141 4.75 6.99 8.86
CA SER A 141 3.42 6.38 9.01
C SER A 141 2.74 6.87 10.28
N ASP A 142 1.45 7.15 10.16
CA ASP A 142 0.60 7.44 11.32
C ASP A 142 0.28 6.15 12.07
N ASP A 143 0.16 5.02 11.34
CA ASP A 143 0.01 3.68 11.93
C ASP A 143 0.73 2.62 11.10
N ILE A 144 1.14 1.56 11.79
CA ILE A 144 1.90 0.45 11.20
C ILE A 144 1.23 -0.86 11.59
N MET A 145 0.90 -1.66 10.58
CA MET A 145 0.25 -2.94 10.76
C MET A 145 1.06 -4.09 10.18
N ARG A 146 1.14 -5.17 10.92
CA ARG A 146 1.72 -6.43 10.44
C ARG A 146 0.62 -7.31 9.86
N LEU A 147 0.83 -7.75 8.62
CA LEU A 147 -0.02 -8.73 7.98
C LEU A 147 0.58 -10.13 8.13
N SER A 148 -0.19 -11.03 8.70
CA SER A 148 0.08 -12.46 8.76
C SER A 148 -1.07 -13.22 8.09
N LYS A 149 -0.98 -14.53 7.92
CA LYS A 149 -2.05 -15.32 7.30
C LYS A 149 -3.37 -15.14 8.08
N GLY A 150 -4.34 -14.48 7.47
CA GLY A 150 -5.69 -14.30 8.03
C GLY A 150 -5.80 -13.32 9.20
N ILE A 151 -4.75 -12.55 9.53
CA ILE A 151 -4.78 -11.58 10.62
C ILE A 151 -4.01 -10.31 10.25
N ILE A 152 -4.61 -9.15 10.52
CA ILE A 152 -3.95 -7.85 10.54
C ILE A 152 -3.72 -7.46 12.00
N ILE A 153 -2.49 -7.13 12.35
CA ILE A 153 -2.08 -6.79 13.72
C ILE A 153 -1.54 -5.37 13.74
N GLY A 154 -2.21 -4.48 14.43
CA GLY A 154 -1.74 -3.13 14.79
C GLY A 154 -1.15 -3.10 16.19
N TYR A 155 -0.80 -1.91 16.70
CA TYR A 155 -0.15 -1.75 18.00
C TYR A 155 -0.98 -2.30 19.18
N SER A 156 -2.27 -1.99 19.23
CA SER A 156 -3.17 -2.37 20.34
C SER A 156 -4.43 -3.08 19.86
N ARG A 157 -4.47 -3.50 18.60
CA ARG A 157 -5.63 -4.09 17.96
C ARG A 157 -5.25 -5.13 16.94
N TYR A 158 -6.13 -6.07 16.72
CA TYR A 158 -6.00 -7.04 15.62
C TYR A 158 -7.36 -7.33 15.02
N CYS A 159 -7.36 -7.79 13.79
CA CYS A 159 -8.56 -8.22 13.12
C CYS A 159 -8.29 -9.45 12.24
N LYS A 160 -9.23 -10.40 12.25
CA LYS A 160 -9.15 -11.60 11.39
C LYS A 160 -9.82 -11.32 10.05
N PHE A 161 -9.22 -11.84 8.99
CA PHE A 161 -9.76 -11.75 7.64
C PHE A 161 -9.58 -13.07 6.89
N LYS A 162 -10.36 -13.25 5.81
CA LYS A 162 -10.20 -14.34 4.85
C LYS A 162 -10.14 -13.76 3.45
N ILE A 163 -9.29 -14.33 2.60
CA ILE A 163 -9.23 -14.02 1.18
C ILE A 163 -9.92 -15.15 0.43
N ASN A 164 -10.87 -14.80 -0.41
CA ASN A 164 -11.55 -15.71 -1.33
C ASN A 164 -11.53 -15.13 -2.76
N ASP A 165 -12.20 -15.80 -3.70
CA ASP A 165 -12.26 -15.35 -5.10
C ASP A 165 -13.04 -14.05 -5.29
N ASN A 166 -13.85 -13.64 -4.32
CA ASN A 166 -14.67 -12.42 -4.36
C ASN A 166 -14.03 -11.24 -3.61
N GLY A 167 -12.85 -11.41 -2.99
CA GLY A 167 -12.16 -10.35 -2.26
C GLY A 167 -11.73 -10.72 -0.85
N VAL A 168 -11.67 -9.73 0.03
CA VAL A 168 -11.29 -9.86 1.43
C VAL A 168 -12.52 -9.72 2.31
N ILE A 169 -12.78 -10.70 3.16
CA ILE A 169 -13.88 -10.69 4.12
C ILE A 169 -13.32 -10.53 5.53
N GLY A 170 -13.82 -9.57 6.29
CA GLY A 170 -13.44 -9.31 7.68
C GLY A 170 -13.12 -7.85 7.94
N CYS A 171 -11.92 -7.54 8.30
CA CYS A 171 -11.43 -6.27 8.86
C CYS A 171 -11.51 -4.99 8.02
N LEU A 172 -12.01 -5.01 6.82
CA LEU A 172 -12.00 -3.86 5.90
C LEU A 172 -13.31 -3.12 5.91
#